data_9b2cdcb642231ca0e2b08f511649eb91
#
_entry.id   9b2cdcb642231ca0e2b08f511649eb91
#
_cell.length_a   1.000
_cell.length_b   1.000
_cell.length_c   1.000
_cell.angle_alpha   90.00
_cell.angle_beta   90.00
_cell.angle_gamma   90.00
#
_symmetry.space_group_name_H-M   'P 1'
#
loop_
_entity.id
_entity.type
_entity.pdbx_description
1 polymer ?
#
loop_
_entity_poly.entity_id
_entity_poly.type
_entity_poly.pdbx_seq_one_letter_code
_entity_poly.pdbx_strand_id
1 'polypeptide(L)'
;MAKAESSLPNSRWSLKGMTALVTGGTRGIGYAVVEELAGFGAAVHTCSRKEAELHKCLKEWEAKGFLVTGSVCDASSKTEREKLVQQVASSFNGKLNILVNNVGTNIRKPTTEYTSEEYSIVMATNLESTYHLSQLAHPLLRASGAGSIVFISSVAGLVSIGSGTIYAASKAAINQLTKNLACEWAKDNIRINSVCPWYTRTSLVEHNSGKRHSERIFRVPVQLNYRLRTISQVEQSCWITRSFWKR
;
A
#
# COMPACT_ATOMS: atom_id res chain seq x y z
N MET A 1 -24.01 28.40 -18.66
CA MET A 1 -22.57 28.06 -18.53
C MET A 1 -22.50 26.55 -18.36
N ALA A 2 -22.09 25.83 -19.39
CA ALA A 2 -21.93 24.39 -19.37
C ALA A 2 -20.69 24.04 -18.51
N LYS A 3 -20.88 23.21 -17.47
CA LYS A 3 -19.78 22.62 -16.72
C LYS A 3 -19.00 21.71 -17.68
N ALA A 4 -17.72 21.99 -17.85
CA ALA A 4 -16.81 21.10 -18.57
C ALA A 4 -16.84 19.73 -17.87
N GLU A 5 -17.40 18.70 -18.51
CA GLU A 5 -17.20 17.31 -18.14
C GLU A 5 -15.70 17.02 -18.31
N SER A 6 -15.01 16.82 -17.19
CA SER A 6 -13.67 16.31 -17.22
C SER A 6 -13.72 14.91 -17.84
N SER A 7 -13.28 14.79 -19.10
CA SER A 7 -13.13 13.51 -19.78
C SER A 7 -12.18 12.64 -18.98
N LEU A 8 -12.73 11.65 -18.25
CA LEU A 8 -11.92 10.62 -17.59
C LEU A 8 -11.05 9.95 -18.66
N PRO A 9 -9.74 9.86 -18.45
CA PRO A 9 -8.86 9.22 -19.41
C PRO A 9 -9.21 7.73 -19.50
N ASN A 10 -9.80 7.36 -20.63
CA ASN A 10 -10.00 5.99 -21.08
C ASN A 10 -10.89 5.10 -20.17
N SER A 11 -12.09 4.78 -20.63
CA SER A 11 -13.08 3.90 -19.95
C SER A 11 -12.52 2.56 -19.45
N ARG A 12 -11.42 2.08 -20.08
CA ARG A 12 -10.71 0.85 -19.72
C ARG A 12 -10.13 0.85 -18.28
N TRP A 13 -9.77 2.00 -17.75
CA TRP A 13 -9.13 2.14 -16.42
C TRP A 13 -10.06 2.69 -15.36
N SER A 14 -11.35 2.87 -15.69
CA SER A 14 -12.33 3.40 -14.75
C SER A 14 -12.47 2.48 -13.53
N LEU A 15 -12.38 3.09 -12.34
CA LEU A 15 -12.68 2.46 -11.05
C LEU A 15 -14.01 2.99 -10.46
N LYS A 16 -14.84 3.61 -11.30
CA LYS A 16 -16.14 4.15 -10.86
C LYS A 16 -17.00 3.05 -10.23
N GLY A 17 -17.50 3.33 -9.02
CA GLY A 17 -18.29 2.37 -8.24
C GLY A 17 -17.45 1.39 -7.41
N MET A 18 -16.12 1.41 -7.52
CA MET A 18 -15.24 0.62 -6.66
C MET A 18 -14.89 1.37 -5.38
N THR A 19 -14.61 0.61 -4.33
CA THR A 19 -14.20 1.12 -3.01
C THR A 19 -12.78 0.69 -2.70
N ALA A 20 -12.01 1.57 -2.06
CA ALA A 20 -10.61 1.28 -1.73
C ALA A 20 -10.26 1.72 -0.29
N LEU A 21 -9.48 0.90 0.41
CA LEU A 21 -8.79 1.29 1.63
C LEU A 21 -7.28 1.39 1.33
N VAL A 22 -6.71 2.57 1.57
CA VAL A 22 -5.26 2.82 1.45
C VAL A 22 -4.70 3.22 2.81
N THR A 23 -3.86 2.39 3.41
CA THR A 23 -3.28 2.74 4.70
C THR A 23 -2.10 3.71 4.58
N GLY A 24 -2.05 4.75 5.44
CA GLY A 24 -0.97 5.73 5.41
C GLY A 24 -0.99 6.64 4.19
N GLY A 25 -2.16 7.15 3.81
CA GLY A 25 -2.37 7.93 2.57
C GLY A 25 -2.00 9.41 2.64
N THR A 26 -1.52 9.94 3.77
CA THR A 26 -1.28 11.40 3.89
C THR A 26 0.04 11.88 3.31
N ARG A 27 0.91 10.98 2.85
CA ARG A 27 2.22 11.34 2.28
C ARG A 27 2.82 10.23 1.42
N GLY A 28 3.82 10.61 0.60
CA GLY A 28 4.64 9.67 -0.18
C GLY A 28 3.84 8.77 -1.10
N ILE A 29 4.18 7.48 -1.13
CA ILE A 29 3.54 6.49 -2.00
C ILE A 29 2.04 6.38 -1.71
N GLY A 30 1.66 6.34 -0.43
CA GLY A 30 0.24 6.23 -0.06
C GLY A 30 -0.60 7.41 -0.57
N TYR A 31 -0.09 8.65 -0.47
CA TYR A 31 -0.78 9.83 -0.99
C TYR A 31 -1.00 9.74 -2.50
N ALA A 32 0.05 9.39 -3.26
CA ALA A 32 -0.04 9.23 -4.71
C ALA A 32 -1.05 8.12 -5.10
N VAL A 33 -1.06 7.01 -4.35
CA VAL A 33 -2.03 5.92 -4.59
C VAL A 33 -3.46 6.38 -4.32
N VAL A 34 -3.71 7.15 -3.25
CA VAL A 34 -5.05 7.71 -2.99
C VAL A 34 -5.48 8.61 -4.14
N GLU A 35 -4.61 9.50 -4.61
CA GLU A 35 -4.92 10.41 -5.73
C GLU A 35 -5.24 9.67 -7.03
N GLU A 36 -4.43 8.67 -7.38
CA GLU A 36 -4.64 7.89 -8.60
C GLU A 36 -5.96 7.09 -8.54
N LEU A 37 -6.22 6.36 -7.44
CA LEU A 37 -7.45 5.59 -7.31
C LEU A 37 -8.68 6.48 -7.33
N ALA A 38 -8.65 7.61 -6.62
CA ALA A 38 -9.75 8.57 -6.62
C ALA A 38 -9.91 9.27 -7.98
N GLY A 39 -8.80 9.59 -8.65
CA GLY A 39 -8.79 10.15 -10.01
C GLY A 39 -9.41 9.21 -11.05
N PHE A 40 -9.28 7.89 -10.87
CA PHE A 40 -9.98 6.88 -11.69
C PHE A 40 -11.44 6.65 -11.26
N GLY A 41 -11.94 7.36 -10.25
CA GLY A 41 -13.33 7.35 -9.83
C GLY A 41 -13.66 6.39 -8.68
N ALA A 42 -12.68 5.81 -8.01
CA ALA A 42 -12.93 5.02 -6.81
C ALA A 42 -13.31 5.90 -5.61
N ALA A 43 -14.20 5.39 -4.75
CA ALA A 43 -14.36 5.94 -3.41
C ALA A 43 -13.25 5.39 -2.51
N VAL A 44 -12.42 6.28 -1.94
CA VAL A 44 -11.25 5.87 -1.17
C VAL A 44 -11.42 6.23 0.30
N HIS A 45 -11.10 5.29 1.19
CA HIS A 45 -10.87 5.57 2.60
C HIS A 45 -9.38 5.44 2.90
N THR A 46 -8.83 6.38 3.68
CA THR A 46 -7.43 6.33 4.08
C THR A 46 -7.26 6.52 5.59
N CYS A 47 -6.06 6.29 6.10
CA CYS A 47 -5.76 6.54 7.49
C CYS A 47 -4.37 7.17 7.70
N SER A 48 -4.24 7.89 8.81
CA SER A 48 -2.98 8.46 9.28
C SER A 48 -3.01 8.58 10.80
N ARG A 49 -1.84 8.55 11.44
CA ARG A 49 -1.71 8.80 12.88
C ARG A 49 -1.92 10.26 13.27
N LYS A 50 -1.65 11.18 12.34
CA LYS A 50 -1.69 12.61 12.57
C LYS A 50 -2.97 13.21 11.97
N GLU A 51 -3.87 13.59 12.84
CA GLU A 51 -5.17 14.16 12.47
C GLU A 51 -5.05 15.42 11.61
N ALA A 52 -4.16 16.33 11.97
CA ALA A 52 -3.98 17.58 11.22
C ALA A 52 -3.49 17.34 9.77
N GLU A 53 -2.54 16.38 9.57
CA GLU A 53 -2.10 16.00 8.23
C GLU A 53 -3.24 15.35 7.44
N LEU A 54 -4.04 14.51 8.08
CA LEU A 54 -5.19 13.85 7.47
C LEU A 54 -6.23 14.88 7.01
N HIS A 55 -6.64 15.77 7.89
CA HIS A 55 -7.63 16.82 7.57
C HIS A 55 -7.16 17.73 6.43
N LYS A 56 -5.87 18.07 6.40
CA LYS A 56 -5.30 18.85 5.30
C LYS A 56 -5.45 18.11 3.96
N CYS A 57 -5.05 16.85 3.89
CA CYS A 57 -5.15 16.06 2.67
C CYS A 57 -6.61 15.86 2.23
N LEU A 58 -7.53 15.61 3.18
CA LEU A 58 -8.96 15.46 2.86
C LEU A 58 -9.52 16.72 2.20
N LYS A 59 -9.20 17.93 2.71
CA LYS A 59 -9.60 19.20 2.08
C LYS A 59 -9.00 19.37 0.67
N GLU A 60 -7.74 18.98 0.48
CA GLU A 60 -7.08 19.05 -0.84
C GLU A 60 -7.76 18.12 -1.86
N TRP A 61 -8.15 16.91 -1.47
CA TRP A 61 -8.84 15.97 -2.33
C TRP A 61 -10.31 16.36 -2.59
N GLU A 62 -11.01 16.88 -1.58
CA GLU A 62 -12.34 17.45 -1.74
C GLU A 62 -12.35 18.58 -2.76
N ALA A 63 -11.39 19.51 -2.70
CA ALA A 63 -11.24 20.60 -3.65
C ALA A 63 -10.99 20.10 -5.10
N LYS A 64 -10.42 18.88 -5.26
CA LYS A 64 -10.26 18.21 -6.56
C LYS A 64 -11.51 17.44 -7.00
N GLY A 65 -12.57 17.41 -6.18
CA GLY A 65 -13.79 16.64 -6.44
C GLY A 65 -13.64 15.13 -6.22
N PHE A 66 -12.62 14.68 -5.49
CA PHE A 66 -12.39 13.28 -5.20
C PHE A 66 -13.24 12.79 -4.03
N LEU A 67 -13.72 11.56 -4.12
CA LEU A 67 -14.47 10.90 -3.04
C LEU A 67 -13.48 10.20 -2.08
N VAL A 68 -12.88 10.98 -1.20
CA VAL A 68 -11.91 10.46 -0.21
C VAL A 68 -12.38 10.77 1.20
N THR A 69 -12.38 9.76 2.05
CA THR A 69 -12.63 9.86 3.50
C THR A 69 -11.43 9.36 4.29
N GLY A 70 -11.39 9.58 5.59
CA GLY A 70 -10.24 9.13 6.38
C GLY A 70 -10.52 8.99 7.87
N SER A 71 -9.68 8.20 8.53
CA SER A 71 -9.70 7.96 9.98
C SER A 71 -8.32 8.15 10.58
N VAL A 72 -8.28 8.65 11.82
CA VAL A 72 -7.05 8.59 12.62
C VAL A 72 -6.83 7.14 13.04
N CYS A 73 -5.65 6.58 12.73
CA CYS A 73 -5.32 5.21 13.07
C CYS A 73 -3.80 5.01 13.12
N ASP A 74 -3.32 4.46 14.23
CA ASP A 74 -1.99 3.85 14.29
C ASP A 74 -2.10 2.38 13.88
N ALA A 75 -1.58 2.06 12.71
CA ALA A 75 -1.63 0.71 12.17
C ALA A 75 -0.84 -0.32 13.01
N SER A 76 0.05 0.08 13.92
CA SER A 76 0.71 -0.82 14.85
C SER A 76 -0.23 -1.30 15.99
N SER A 77 -1.30 -0.56 16.26
CA SER A 77 -2.31 -0.88 17.27
C SER A 77 -3.37 -1.84 16.73
N LYS A 78 -3.52 -3.00 17.36
CA LYS A 78 -4.55 -3.98 16.99
C LYS A 78 -5.96 -3.40 17.06
N THR A 79 -6.29 -2.74 18.17
CA THR A 79 -7.62 -2.16 18.40
C THR A 79 -7.95 -1.06 17.39
N GLU A 80 -6.95 -0.26 16.97
CA GLU A 80 -7.18 0.79 15.99
C GLU A 80 -7.38 0.23 14.58
N ARG A 81 -6.68 -0.85 14.22
CA ARG A 81 -6.95 -1.59 12.98
C ARG A 81 -8.37 -2.15 12.92
N GLU A 82 -8.87 -2.72 14.03
CA GLU A 82 -10.24 -3.23 14.13
C GLU A 82 -11.27 -2.11 13.95
N LYS A 83 -11.10 -0.97 14.62
CA LYS A 83 -11.95 0.23 14.45
C LYS A 83 -11.92 0.75 13.02
N LEU A 84 -10.73 0.83 12.40
CA LEU A 84 -10.56 1.28 11.01
C LEU A 84 -11.39 0.40 10.06
N VAL A 85 -11.28 -0.92 10.16
CA VAL A 85 -12.01 -1.82 9.25
C VAL A 85 -13.51 -1.79 9.52
N GLN A 86 -13.97 -1.63 10.76
CA GLN A 86 -15.38 -1.42 11.08
C GLN A 86 -15.92 -0.14 10.43
N GLN A 87 -15.16 0.96 10.47
CA GLN A 87 -15.55 2.21 9.83
C GLN A 87 -15.60 2.08 8.30
N VAL A 88 -14.62 1.40 7.70
CA VAL A 88 -14.61 1.08 6.26
C VAL A 88 -15.83 0.24 5.88
N ALA A 89 -16.16 -0.78 6.68
CA ALA A 89 -17.33 -1.62 6.46
C ALA A 89 -18.63 -0.80 6.47
N SER A 90 -18.79 0.12 7.43
CA SER A 90 -19.94 1.00 7.51
C SER A 90 -20.00 1.98 6.34
N SER A 91 -18.86 2.59 5.98
CA SER A 91 -18.80 3.58 4.88
C SER A 91 -19.06 2.98 3.51
N PHE A 92 -18.74 1.71 3.31
CA PHE A 92 -18.82 1.03 2.01
C PHE A 92 -19.87 -0.10 1.97
N ASN A 93 -20.85 -0.06 2.88
CA ASN A 93 -21.95 -1.03 2.92
C ASN A 93 -21.46 -2.49 2.92
N GLY A 94 -20.43 -2.78 3.70
CA GLY A 94 -19.87 -4.13 3.87
C GLY A 94 -19.05 -4.64 2.68
N LYS A 95 -18.68 -3.80 1.71
CA LYS A 95 -17.94 -4.21 0.51
C LYS A 95 -16.66 -3.39 0.32
N LEU A 96 -15.57 -4.07 0.05
CA LEU A 96 -14.28 -3.45 -0.28
C LEU A 96 -13.71 -4.11 -1.54
N ASN A 97 -13.38 -3.34 -2.56
CA ASN A 97 -12.76 -3.88 -3.78
C ASN A 97 -11.24 -3.89 -3.70
N ILE A 98 -10.64 -2.86 -3.10
CA ILE A 98 -9.18 -2.66 -3.12
C ILE A 98 -8.68 -2.39 -1.70
N LEU A 99 -7.68 -3.16 -1.26
CA LEU A 99 -6.90 -2.90 -0.06
C LEU A 99 -5.45 -2.63 -0.44
N VAL A 100 -4.93 -1.45 -0.11
CA VAL A 100 -3.50 -1.14 -0.26
C VAL A 100 -2.85 -1.03 1.12
N ASN A 101 -2.09 -2.05 1.49
CA ASN A 101 -1.27 -2.07 2.70
C ASN A 101 0.04 -1.32 2.43
N ASN A 102 0.04 -0.02 2.73
CA ASN A 102 1.17 0.86 2.44
C ASN A 102 1.93 1.31 3.70
N VAL A 103 1.31 1.26 4.89
CA VAL A 103 2.00 1.68 6.13
C VAL A 103 3.29 0.90 6.31
N GLY A 104 4.34 1.61 6.66
CA GLY A 104 5.64 1.01 6.97
C GLY A 104 6.60 2.02 7.59
N THR A 105 7.55 1.49 8.35
CA THR A 105 8.62 2.25 8.98
C THR A 105 9.96 1.54 8.77
N ASN A 106 11.05 2.28 8.91
CA ASN A 106 12.40 1.73 8.83
C ASN A 106 13.29 2.43 9.87
N ILE A 107 14.04 1.63 10.61
CA ILE A 107 15.12 2.08 11.47
C ILE A 107 16.41 1.53 10.84
N ARG A 108 17.40 2.37 10.58
CA ARG A 108 18.63 1.99 9.87
C ARG A 108 19.84 2.13 10.78
N LYS A 109 20.38 0.99 11.20
CA LYS A 109 21.61 0.89 11.98
C LYS A 109 22.22 -0.51 11.86
N PRO A 110 23.44 -0.75 12.37
CA PRO A 110 24.03 -2.08 12.47
C PRO A 110 23.12 -3.05 13.23
N THR A 111 23.09 -4.31 12.81
CA THR A 111 22.20 -5.32 13.40
C THR A 111 22.43 -5.53 14.89
N THR A 112 23.68 -5.41 15.34
CA THR A 112 24.07 -5.57 16.77
C THR A 112 23.61 -4.43 17.67
N GLU A 113 23.13 -3.34 17.11
CA GLU A 113 22.71 -2.14 17.86
C GLU A 113 21.18 -2.02 18.01
N TYR A 114 20.40 -2.92 17.41
CA TYR A 114 18.94 -2.88 17.57
C TYR A 114 18.52 -3.30 18.96
N THR A 115 17.59 -2.55 19.54
CA THR A 115 16.89 -2.95 20.76
C THR A 115 15.68 -3.84 20.46
N SER A 116 15.20 -4.56 21.48
CA SER A 116 13.96 -5.37 21.36
C SER A 116 12.74 -4.52 21.02
N GLU A 117 12.70 -3.28 21.54
CA GLU A 117 11.61 -2.34 21.30
C GLU A 117 11.60 -1.89 19.83
N GLU A 118 12.76 -1.58 19.26
CA GLU A 118 12.88 -1.20 17.85
C GLU A 118 12.50 -2.36 16.92
N TYR A 119 12.92 -3.59 17.28
CA TYR A 119 12.47 -4.79 16.57
C TYR A 119 10.94 -4.87 16.59
N SER A 120 10.35 -4.76 17.78
CA SER A 120 8.90 -4.85 17.96
C SER A 120 8.15 -3.78 17.19
N ILE A 121 8.64 -2.52 17.21
CA ILE A 121 8.04 -1.41 16.44
C ILE A 121 8.05 -1.70 14.94
N VAL A 122 9.19 -2.16 14.39
CA VAL A 122 9.29 -2.44 12.95
C VAL A 122 8.39 -3.61 12.56
N MET A 123 8.37 -4.68 13.34
CA MET A 123 7.57 -5.86 13.04
C MET A 123 6.07 -5.60 13.18
N ALA A 124 5.65 -4.92 14.25
CA ALA A 124 4.26 -4.55 14.46
C ALA A 124 3.74 -3.62 13.36
N THR A 125 4.56 -2.61 12.99
CA THR A 125 4.16 -1.62 11.97
C THR A 125 4.15 -2.21 10.56
N ASN A 126 5.16 -3.01 10.18
CA ASN A 126 5.31 -3.46 8.80
C ASN A 126 4.58 -4.78 8.51
N LEU A 127 4.77 -5.79 9.36
CA LEU A 127 4.31 -7.15 9.10
C LEU A 127 2.98 -7.46 9.78
N GLU A 128 2.90 -7.26 11.10
CA GLU A 128 1.68 -7.59 11.85
C GLU A 128 0.48 -6.77 11.36
N SER A 129 0.68 -5.44 11.16
CA SER A 129 -0.39 -4.58 10.67
C SER A 129 -0.92 -5.04 9.31
N THR A 130 -0.02 -5.35 8.40
CA THR A 130 -0.31 -5.80 7.04
C THR A 130 -1.09 -7.12 7.03
N TYR A 131 -0.65 -8.08 7.86
CA TYR A 131 -1.30 -9.38 8.01
C TYR A 131 -2.71 -9.22 8.61
N HIS A 132 -2.82 -8.56 9.76
CA HIS A 132 -4.08 -8.43 10.48
C HIS A 132 -5.12 -7.59 9.71
N LEU A 133 -4.71 -6.50 9.05
CA LEU A 133 -5.61 -5.74 8.19
C LEU A 133 -6.13 -6.58 7.02
N SER A 134 -5.30 -7.45 6.46
CA SER A 134 -5.74 -8.35 5.40
C SER A 134 -6.77 -9.36 5.89
N GLN A 135 -6.58 -9.94 7.11
CA GLN A 135 -7.56 -10.81 7.75
C GLN A 135 -8.89 -10.09 8.00
N LEU A 136 -8.85 -8.90 8.60
CA LEU A 136 -10.05 -8.12 8.93
C LEU A 136 -10.81 -7.69 7.66
N ALA A 137 -10.09 -7.35 6.58
CA ALA A 137 -10.69 -6.92 5.33
C ALA A 137 -11.18 -8.07 4.45
N HIS A 138 -10.74 -9.32 4.70
CA HIS A 138 -11.10 -10.48 3.87
C HIS A 138 -12.61 -10.63 3.65
N PRO A 139 -13.49 -10.56 4.68
CA PRO A 139 -14.94 -10.67 4.47
C PRO A 139 -15.50 -9.59 3.53
N LEU A 140 -15.00 -8.36 3.64
CA LEU A 140 -15.42 -7.23 2.81
C LEU A 140 -14.95 -7.38 1.36
N LEU A 141 -13.71 -7.85 1.17
CA LEU A 141 -13.12 -8.13 -0.14
C LEU A 141 -13.87 -9.25 -0.84
N ARG A 142 -14.19 -10.33 -0.14
CA ARG A 142 -15.00 -11.44 -0.64
C ARG A 142 -16.41 -10.97 -1.01
N ALA A 143 -17.04 -10.15 -0.16
CA ALA A 143 -18.39 -9.61 -0.41
C ALA A 143 -18.45 -8.68 -1.63
N SER A 144 -17.33 -8.12 -2.06
CA SER A 144 -17.26 -7.32 -3.30
C SER A 144 -17.35 -8.16 -4.57
N GLY A 145 -17.03 -9.47 -4.49
CA GLY A 145 -16.98 -10.41 -5.61
C GLY A 145 -15.77 -10.24 -6.53
N ALA A 146 -14.95 -9.20 -6.34
CA ALA A 146 -13.75 -8.91 -7.14
C ALA A 146 -12.70 -8.17 -6.30
N GLY A 147 -12.18 -8.83 -5.26
CA GLY A 147 -11.22 -8.26 -4.32
C GLY A 147 -9.81 -8.12 -4.90
N SER A 148 -9.09 -7.10 -4.48
CA SER A 148 -7.66 -6.92 -4.81
C SER A 148 -6.89 -6.41 -3.60
N ILE A 149 -5.83 -7.10 -3.21
CA ILE A 149 -4.89 -6.63 -2.18
C ILE A 149 -3.55 -6.29 -2.84
N VAL A 150 -3.02 -5.12 -2.50
CA VAL A 150 -1.67 -4.72 -2.90
C VAL A 150 -0.85 -4.41 -1.64
N PHE A 151 0.28 -5.08 -1.51
CA PHE A 151 1.26 -4.80 -0.46
C PHE A 151 2.38 -3.91 -0.99
N ILE A 152 2.67 -2.82 -0.29
CA ILE A 152 3.87 -2.04 -0.55
C ILE A 152 5.03 -2.67 0.23
N SER A 153 5.73 -3.57 -0.45
CA SER A 153 6.93 -4.23 0.05
C SER A 153 8.18 -3.36 -0.18
N SER A 154 9.29 -3.94 -0.58
CA SER A 154 10.53 -3.24 -0.91
C SER A 154 11.47 -4.16 -1.67
N VAL A 155 12.35 -3.60 -2.50
CA VAL A 155 13.51 -4.32 -3.06
C VAL A 155 14.39 -4.90 -1.94
N ALA A 156 14.43 -4.26 -0.76
CA ALA A 156 15.12 -4.79 0.42
C ALA A 156 14.61 -6.15 0.91
N GLY A 157 13.38 -6.53 0.54
CA GLY A 157 12.83 -7.87 0.79
C GLY A 157 13.18 -8.92 -0.28
N LEU A 158 13.91 -8.53 -1.32
CA LEU A 158 14.33 -9.39 -2.42
C LEU A 158 15.85 -9.54 -2.50
N VAL A 159 16.57 -8.47 -2.21
CA VAL A 159 18.03 -8.41 -2.26
C VAL A 159 18.59 -7.80 -0.99
N SER A 160 19.85 -8.09 -0.69
CA SER A 160 20.54 -7.51 0.48
C SER A 160 20.79 -6.02 0.29
N ILE A 161 20.62 -5.28 1.39
CA ILE A 161 21.00 -3.87 1.51
C ILE A 161 21.92 -3.72 2.73
N GLY A 162 22.86 -2.79 2.69
CA GLY A 162 23.93 -2.67 3.69
C GLY A 162 23.49 -2.27 5.11
N SER A 163 22.20 -2.17 5.42
CA SER A 163 21.64 -1.83 6.74
C SER A 163 20.14 -2.07 6.78
N GLY A 164 19.55 -2.08 7.99
CA GLY A 164 18.09 -2.24 8.13
C GLY A 164 17.64 -3.69 8.02
N THR A 165 18.36 -4.61 8.65
CA THR A 165 18.09 -6.06 8.60
C THR A 165 16.65 -6.40 8.99
N ILE A 166 16.12 -5.80 10.07
CA ILE A 166 14.74 -6.08 10.54
C ILE A 166 13.71 -5.60 9.49
N TYR A 167 13.96 -4.42 8.91
CA TYR A 167 13.12 -3.91 7.82
C TYR A 167 13.13 -4.87 6.62
N ALA A 168 14.31 -5.29 6.17
CA ALA A 168 14.45 -6.22 5.04
C ALA A 168 13.73 -7.55 5.32
N ALA A 169 13.90 -8.10 6.52
CA ALA A 169 13.21 -9.32 6.96
C ALA A 169 11.68 -9.14 6.95
N SER A 170 11.16 -8.02 7.48
CA SER A 170 9.73 -7.73 7.44
C SER A 170 9.17 -7.65 6.01
N LYS A 171 9.93 -7.06 5.08
CA LYS A 171 9.53 -6.95 3.66
C LYS A 171 9.64 -8.28 2.91
N ALA A 172 10.62 -9.12 3.23
CA ALA A 172 10.71 -10.48 2.71
C ALA A 172 9.51 -11.34 3.20
N ALA A 173 9.14 -11.22 4.46
CA ALA A 173 7.97 -11.90 5.01
C ALA A 173 6.67 -11.46 4.30
N ILE A 174 6.50 -10.16 3.97
CA ILE A 174 5.37 -9.66 3.18
C ILE A 174 5.35 -10.30 1.79
N ASN A 175 6.50 -10.46 1.13
CA ASN A 175 6.58 -11.09 -0.18
C ASN A 175 6.14 -12.57 -0.13
N GLN A 176 6.49 -13.29 0.94
CA GLN A 176 6.03 -14.66 1.13
C GLN A 176 4.53 -14.71 1.50
N LEU A 177 4.07 -13.81 2.38
CA LEU A 177 2.67 -13.66 2.73
C LEU A 177 1.80 -13.42 1.49
N THR A 178 2.25 -12.57 0.56
CA THR A 178 1.59 -12.31 -0.72
C THR A 178 1.32 -13.60 -1.48
N LYS A 179 2.32 -14.47 -1.61
CA LYS A 179 2.21 -15.74 -2.35
C LYS A 179 1.21 -16.70 -1.68
N ASN A 180 1.31 -16.83 -0.36
CA ASN A 180 0.44 -17.75 0.38
C ASN A 180 -1.01 -17.30 0.31
N LEU A 181 -1.29 -16.04 0.59
CA LEU A 181 -2.66 -15.50 0.56
C LEU A 181 -3.24 -15.51 -0.87
N ALA A 182 -2.43 -15.30 -1.91
CA ALA A 182 -2.88 -15.38 -3.29
C ALA A 182 -3.38 -16.79 -3.65
N CYS A 183 -2.71 -17.84 -3.14
CA CYS A 183 -3.15 -19.22 -3.32
C CYS A 183 -4.40 -19.53 -2.47
N GLU A 184 -4.39 -19.11 -1.21
CA GLU A 184 -5.45 -19.44 -0.25
C GLU A 184 -6.80 -18.77 -0.60
N TRP A 185 -6.76 -17.51 -1.04
CA TRP A 185 -7.95 -16.68 -1.28
C TRP A 185 -8.34 -16.57 -2.77
N ALA A 186 -7.65 -17.31 -3.65
CA ALA A 186 -8.04 -17.40 -5.07
C ALA A 186 -9.49 -17.88 -5.23
N LYS A 187 -9.94 -18.84 -4.42
CA LYS A 187 -11.32 -19.36 -4.40
C LYS A 187 -12.37 -18.29 -4.03
N ASP A 188 -11.97 -17.23 -3.33
CA ASP A 188 -12.81 -16.11 -2.93
C ASP A 188 -12.78 -14.95 -3.96
N ASN A 189 -12.17 -15.17 -5.13
CA ASN A 189 -11.95 -14.18 -6.18
C ASN A 189 -11.20 -12.92 -5.69
N ILE A 190 -10.20 -13.12 -4.82
CA ILE A 190 -9.33 -12.07 -4.30
C ILE A 190 -7.93 -12.23 -4.90
N ARG A 191 -7.50 -11.23 -5.67
CA ARG A 191 -6.14 -11.16 -6.23
C ARG A 191 -5.21 -10.46 -5.24
N ILE A 192 -4.01 -11.00 -5.06
CA ILE A 192 -3.05 -10.46 -4.09
C ILE A 192 -1.69 -10.31 -4.74
N ASN A 193 -1.13 -9.11 -4.66
CA ASN A 193 0.15 -8.76 -5.25
C ASN A 193 0.99 -7.92 -4.30
N SER A 194 2.30 -7.93 -4.47
CA SER A 194 3.23 -7.00 -3.83
C SER A 194 3.97 -6.15 -4.86
N VAL A 195 4.15 -4.88 -4.53
CA VAL A 195 5.02 -3.96 -5.25
C VAL A 195 6.26 -3.76 -4.40
N CYS A 196 7.42 -3.91 -5.02
CA CYS A 196 8.72 -3.79 -4.36
C CYS A 196 9.47 -2.54 -4.82
N PRO A 197 9.13 -1.34 -4.31
CA PRO A 197 9.80 -0.11 -4.71
C PRO A 197 11.27 -0.14 -4.31
N TRP A 198 12.12 0.49 -5.13
CA TRP A 198 13.44 0.93 -4.74
C TRP A 198 13.33 2.31 -4.05
N TYR A 199 14.39 3.09 -4.04
CA TYR A 199 14.32 4.43 -3.48
C TYR A 199 13.31 5.31 -4.22
N THR A 200 12.22 5.63 -3.56
CA THR A 200 11.20 6.57 -4.03
C THR A 200 11.32 7.85 -3.23
N ARG A 201 11.32 9.00 -3.90
CA ARG A 201 11.46 10.30 -3.22
C ARG A 201 10.27 10.56 -2.31
N THR A 202 10.46 10.32 -1.03
CA THR A 202 9.45 10.47 0.03
C THR A 202 10.12 10.97 1.31
N SER A 203 9.34 11.55 2.21
CA SER A 203 9.84 11.97 3.53
C SER A 203 10.50 10.83 4.33
N LEU A 204 10.09 9.59 4.13
CA LEU A 204 10.70 8.42 4.78
C LEU A 204 12.15 8.22 4.30
N VAL A 205 12.41 8.39 3.02
CA VAL A 205 13.75 8.25 2.44
C VAL A 205 14.62 9.45 2.79
N GLU A 206 14.09 10.66 2.73
CA GLU A 206 14.81 11.89 3.08
C GLU A 206 15.26 11.88 4.55
N HIS A 207 14.42 11.38 5.46
CA HIS A 207 14.76 11.25 6.88
C HIS A 207 15.87 10.24 7.14
N ASN A 208 15.88 9.12 6.40
CA ASN A 208 16.82 8.01 6.63
C ASN A 208 18.14 8.13 5.84
N SER A 209 18.24 9.03 4.87
CA SER A 209 19.35 9.02 3.89
C SER A 209 20.28 10.20 4.03
N GLY A 210 20.28 11.07 4.98
CA GLY A 210 21.14 12.25 5.05
C GLY A 210 21.30 12.99 3.70
N LYS A 211 21.29 14.30 3.66
CA LYS A 211 21.20 15.13 2.44
C LYS A 211 22.19 14.78 1.29
N ARG A 212 23.40 14.29 1.59
CA ARG A 212 24.42 13.95 0.55
C ARG A 212 24.19 12.60 -0.14
N HIS A 213 23.46 11.68 0.50
CA HIS A 213 23.20 10.35 -0.06
C HIS A 213 21.98 10.37 -0.98
N SER A 214 21.00 11.25 -0.71
CA SER A 214 19.77 11.36 -1.47
C SER A 214 20.01 11.81 -2.93
N GLU A 215 20.91 12.73 -3.18
CA GLU A 215 21.18 13.25 -4.54
C GLU A 215 21.78 12.21 -5.50
N ARG A 216 22.58 11.26 -4.98
CA ARG A 216 23.13 10.15 -5.80
C ARG A 216 22.09 9.07 -6.10
N ILE A 217 21.15 8.85 -5.21
CA ILE A 217 20.13 7.79 -5.30
C ILE A 217 19.04 8.14 -6.31
N PHE A 218 18.66 9.43 -6.43
CA PHE A 218 17.56 9.88 -7.27
C PHE A 218 17.94 10.20 -8.73
N ARG A 219 19.17 9.93 -9.15
CA ARG A 219 19.60 10.16 -10.56
C ARG A 219 19.08 9.12 -11.55
N VAL A 220 18.38 8.08 -11.11
CA VAL A 220 17.71 7.13 -12.00
C VAL A 220 16.25 7.55 -12.14
N PRO A 221 15.78 7.96 -13.33
CA PRO A 221 14.36 8.23 -13.54
C PRO A 221 13.58 6.93 -13.33
N VAL A 222 12.76 6.87 -12.30
CA VAL A 222 11.79 5.79 -12.15
C VAL A 222 10.64 6.08 -13.10
N GLN A 223 10.73 5.58 -14.32
CA GLN A 223 9.57 5.46 -15.18
C GLN A 223 8.66 4.37 -14.58
N LEU A 224 7.54 4.80 -13.99
CA LEU A 224 6.44 3.92 -13.64
C LEU A 224 5.78 3.40 -14.93
N ASN A 225 6.32 2.33 -15.50
CA ASN A 225 5.65 1.61 -16.58
C ASN A 225 4.59 0.69 -16.00
N TYR A 226 3.37 1.18 -15.85
CA TYR A 226 2.20 0.35 -15.57
C TYR A 226 1.85 -0.48 -16.82
N ARG A 227 2.33 -1.72 -16.90
CA ARG A 227 1.73 -2.74 -17.77
C ARG A 227 0.86 -3.66 -16.91
N LEU A 228 -0.41 -3.33 -16.79
CA LEU A 228 -1.42 -4.29 -16.35
C LEU A 228 -1.68 -5.26 -17.51
N ARG A 229 -1.23 -6.50 -17.39
CA ARG A 229 -1.71 -7.60 -18.24
C ARG A 229 -2.72 -8.42 -17.45
N THR A 230 -3.86 -8.63 -18.04
CA THR A 230 -4.85 -9.63 -17.60
C THR A 230 -4.23 -11.01 -17.76
N ILE A 231 -4.06 -11.75 -16.67
CA ILE A 231 -3.50 -13.11 -16.68
C ILE A 231 -4.53 -14.03 -16.02
N SER A 232 -4.72 -15.21 -16.64
CA SER A 232 -5.59 -16.28 -16.15
C SER A 232 -5.18 -16.72 -14.73
N GLN A 233 -6.14 -17.16 -13.95
CA GLN A 233 -6.08 -17.36 -12.48
C GLN A 233 -4.94 -18.26 -11.94
N VAL A 234 -4.21 -18.97 -12.77
CA VAL A 234 -3.18 -19.94 -12.32
C VAL A 234 -1.75 -19.37 -12.34
N GLU A 235 -1.48 -18.28 -13.07
CA GLU A 235 -0.12 -17.74 -13.23
C GLU A 235 0.19 -16.52 -12.35
N GLN A 236 -0.72 -16.10 -11.47
CA GLN A 236 -0.63 -14.82 -10.76
C GLN A 236 0.41 -14.76 -9.63
N SER A 237 1.01 -15.87 -9.23
CA SER A 237 1.91 -15.90 -8.06
C SER A 237 3.39 -15.68 -8.35
N CYS A 238 3.84 -15.44 -9.59
CA CYS A 238 5.27 -15.50 -9.90
C CYS A 238 5.80 -14.47 -10.91
N TRP A 239 5.62 -13.17 -10.66
CA TRP A 239 6.26 -12.12 -11.48
C TRP A 239 7.64 -11.66 -10.99
N ILE A 240 8.09 -12.12 -9.83
CA ILE A 240 9.39 -11.73 -9.26
C ILE A 240 10.52 -12.67 -9.69
N THR A 241 10.24 -13.89 -10.19
CA THR A 241 11.27 -14.91 -10.42
C THR A 241 11.73 -15.10 -11.87
N ARG A 242 11.08 -14.51 -12.87
CA ARG A 242 11.46 -14.76 -14.29
C ARG A 242 12.54 -13.83 -14.88
N SER A 243 12.91 -12.74 -14.22
CA SER A 243 13.97 -11.87 -14.76
C SER A 243 15.39 -12.20 -14.29
N PHE A 244 15.56 -13.16 -13.36
CA PHE A 244 16.88 -13.52 -12.82
C PHE A 244 17.51 -14.82 -13.38
N TRP A 245 16.80 -15.59 -14.23
CA TRP A 245 17.33 -16.84 -14.80
C TRP A 245 17.41 -16.77 -16.32
N LYS A 246 18.12 -15.80 -16.88
CA LYS A 246 18.71 -15.86 -18.21
C LYS A 246 20.12 -15.30 -18.14
N ARG A 247 21.04 -16.16 -17.77
CA ARG A 247 22.41 -16.26 -18.27
C ARG A 247 22.75 -17.74 -18.40
#